data_0978d16f763d03a5386fd16e978a2a82
#
_entry.id   0978d16f763d03a5386fd16e978a2a82
#
_cell.length_a   1.000
_cell.length_b   1.000
_cell.length_c   1.000
_cell.angle_alpha   90.00
_cell.angle_beta   90.00
_cell.angle_gamma   90.00
#
_symmetry.space_group_name_H-M   'P 1'
#
loop_
_entity.id
_entity.type
_entity.pdbx_description
1 polymer ?
#
loop_
_entity_poly.entity_id
_entity_poly.type
_entity_poly.pdbx_seq_one_letter_code
_entity_poly.pdbx_strand_id
1 'polypeptide(L)'
;MSLLPSPQEVVLSSPMEGLLTLKGKPLTGVKIERKLSWYEKSESVEDFVITDNMGHFSLPIVRKTIKLSGLVHFSISQEINTTHNGDKILIWFMSKSSKIEFGELGGKPVNLRCELSSDEIITRDYNNPFMSRCKWDSLEPWSDSE
;
A
#
# COMPACT_ATOMS: atom_id res chain seq x y z
N MET A 1 -19.43 5.34 25.48
CA MET A 1 -18.38 4.69 24.66
C MET A 1 -18.27 3.23 25.04
N SER A 2 -18.27 2.37 24.06
CA SER A 2 -18.09 0.93 24.31
C SER A 2 -16.61 0.57 24.31
N LEU A 3 -16.19 -0.23 25.30
CA LEU A 3 -14.84 -0.79 25.37
C LEU A 3 -14.78 -2.20 24.80
N LEU A 4 -15.92 -2.74 24.43
CA LEU A 4 -15.96 -4.09 23.84
C LEU A 4 -15.56 -4.01 22.36
N PRO A 5 -14.90 -5.08 21.85
CA PRO A 5 -14.61 -5.13 20.43
C PRO A 5 -15.88 -5.06 19.60
N SER A 6 -15.86 -4.25 18.56
CA SER A 6 -16.99 -4.11 17.64
C SER A 6 -16.50 -4.28 16.20
N PRO A 7 -17.33 -4.93 15.34
CA PRO A 7 -16.93 -5.09 13.94
C PRO A 7 -16.95 -3.76 13.21
N GLN A 8 -15.91 -3.50 12.45
CA GLN A 8 -15.80 -2.32 11.60
C GLN A 8 -15.21 -2.74 10.28
N GLU A 9 -15.75 -2.19 9.19
CA GLU A 9 -15.16 -2.38 7.89
C GLU A 9 -13.99 -1.42 7.73
N VAL A 10 -12.83 -1.96 7.35
CA VAL A 10 -11.59 -1.20 7.24
C VAL A 10 -11.00 -1.43 5.86
N VAL A 11 -10.53 -0.37 5.22
CA VAL A 11 -9.72 -0.48 4.01
C VAL A 11 -8.29 -0.74 4.46
N LEU A 12 -7.83 -1.97 4.30
CA LEU A 12 -6.49 -2.36 4.68
C LEU A 12 -5.46 -1.80 3.71
N SER A 13 -5.81 -1.74 2.43
CA SER A 13 -4.95 -1.19 1.40
C SER A 13 -5.82 -0.66 0.28
N SER A 14 -5.57 0.58 -0.13
CA SER A 14 -6.28 1.22 -1.23
C SER A 14 -5.91 0.57 -2.55
N PRO A 15 -6.73 0.75 -3.60
CA PRO A 15 -6.31 0.34 -4.93
C PRO A 15 -5.00 1.05 -5.28
N MET A 16 -4.09 0.33 -5.90
CA MET A 16 -2.80 0.92 -6.27
C MET A 16 -2.49 0.57 -7.71
N GLU A 17 -2.52 1.57 -8.57
CA GLU A 17 -2.19 1.43 -9.98
C GLU A 17 -0.91 2.20 -10.25
N GLY A 18 0.00 1.58 -10.98
CA GLY A 18 1.25 2.24 -11.25
C GLY A 18 2.05 1.59 -12.35
N LEU A 19 3.25 2.13 -12.54
CA LEU A 19 4.21 1.67 -13.52
C LEU A 19 5.45 1.19 -12.79
N LEU A 20 5.91 0.00 -13.12
CA LEU A 20 7.16 -0.54 -12.56
C LEU A 20 8.25 -0.47 -13.61
N THR A 21 9.36 0.17 -13.27
CA THR A 21 10.49 0.35 -14.20
C THR A 21 11.81 -0.05 -13.56
N LEU A 22 12.78 -0.32 -14.42
CA LEU A 22 14.17 -0.48 -14.02
C LEU A 22 15.01 0.33 -14.99
N LYS A 23 15.73 1.33 -14.47
CA LYS A 23 16.53 2.27 -15.27
C LYS A 23 15.71 2.88 -16.39
N GLY A 24 14.49 3.28 -16.04
CA GLY A 24 13.56 3.94 -16.94
C GLY A 24 12.81 3.05 -17.91
N LYS A 25 13.08 1.75 -17.91
CA LYS A 25 12.43 0.80 -18.84
C LYS A 25 11.34 0.02 -18.11
N PRO A 26 10.17 -0.14 -18.75
CA PRO A 26 9.09 -0.93 -18.14
C PRO A 26 9.52 -2.38 -17.89
N LEU A 27 9.11 -2.93 -16.77
CA LEU A 27 9.32 -4.33 -16.44
C LEU A 27 8.06 -5.13 -16.73
N THR A 28 8.15 -6.04 -17.70
CA THR A 28 7.03 -6.86 -18.18
C THR A 28 7.02 -8.21 -17.49
N GLY A 29 5.83 -8.66 -17.09
CA GLY A 29 5.65 -10.01 -16.55
C GLY A 29 6.30 -10.22 -15.20
N VAL A 30 6.45 -9.15 -14.41
CA VAL A 30 7.11 -9.20 -13.11
C VAL A 30 6.06 -9.26 -12.00
N LYS A 31 6.30 -10.13 -11.03
CA LYS A 31 5.39 -10.33 -9.91
C LYS A 31 5.57 -9.25 -8.86
N ILE A 32 4.47 -8.63 -8.47
CA ILE A 32 4.43 -7.66 -7.37
C ILE A 32 3.59 -8.28 -6.26
N GLU A 33 4.21 -8.48 -5.11
CA GLU A 33 3.59 -9.13 -3.97
C GLU A 33 3.25 -8.12 -2.88
N ARG A 34 2.06 -8.23 -2.31
CA ARG A 34 1.61 -7.36 -1.24
C ARG A 34 1.27 -8.21 -0.01
N LYS A 35 1.78 -7.78 1.14
CA LYS A 35 1.45 -8.37 2.43
C LYS A 35 0.88 -7.29 3.34
N LEU A 36 -0.28 -7.59 3.92
CA LEU A 36 -0.97 -6.69 4.83
C LEU A 36 -1.10 -7.42 6.16
N SER A 37 -0.67 -6.79 7.25
CA SER A 37 -0.74 -7.42 8.57
C SER A 37 -1.20 -6.43 9.63
N TRP A 38 -1.92 -6.94 10.63
CA TRP A 38 -2.43 -6.15 11.75
C TRP A 38 -2.35 -6.99 13.02
N TYR A 39 -2.70 -6.37 14.18
CA TYR A 39 -2.56 -7.00 15.49
C TYR A 39 -1.14 -7.49 15.73
N GLU A 40 -0.17 -6.57 15.57
CA GLU A 40 1.24 -6.86 15.74
C GLU A 40 1.71 -8.03 14.86
N LYS A 41 1.14 -8.11 13.64
CA LYS A 41 1.46 -9.11 12.63
C LYS A 41 0.95 -10.51 12.95
N SER A 42 0.00 -10.63 13.90
CA SER A 42 -0.62 -11.93 14.20
C SER A 42 -1.67 -12.31 13.16
N GLU A 43 -2.19 -11.33 12.40
CA GLU A 43 -3.16 -11.56 11.33
C GLU A 43 -2.61 -10.95 10.04
N SER A 44 -2.78 -11.65 8.92
CA SER A 44 -2.26 -11.16 7.65
C SER A 44 -3.07 -11.62 6.44
N VAL A 45 -2.96 -10.87 5.36
CA VAL A 45 -3.51 -11.18 4.04
C VAL A 45 -2.40 -10.93 3.02
N GLU A 46 -2.27 -11.82 2.05
CA GLU A 46 -1.29 -11.66 0.99
C GLU A 46 -1.97 -11.83 -0.36
N ASP A 47 -1.53 -11.02 -1.33
CA ASP A 47 -1.95 -11.18 -2.72
C ASP A 47 -0.79 -10.75 -3.64
N PHE A 48 -1.00 -10.90 -4.93
CA PHE A 48 0.00 -10.47 -5.91
C PHE A 48 -0.67 -10.16 -7.25
N VAL A 49 0.05 -9.38 -8.06
CA VAL A 49 -0.31 -9.14 -9.46
C VAL A 49 0.95 -9.27 -10.32
N ILE A 50 0.74 -9.35 -11.62
CA ILE A 50 1.84 -9.44 -12.60
C ILE A 50 1.76 -8.19 -13.48
N THR A 51 2.89 -7.55 -13.73
CA THR A 51 2.93 -6.38 -14.62
C THR A 51 2.60 -6.78 -16.05
N ASP A 52 1.97 -5.87 -16.78
CA ASP A 52 1.60 -6.08 -18.17
C ASP A 52 2.75 -5.71 -19.12
N ASN A 53 2.46 -5.70 -20.43
CA ASN A 53 3.47 -5.41 -21.46
C ASN A 53 4.08 -4.02 -21.36
N MET A 54 3.40 -3.09 -20.70
CA MET A 54 3.85 -1.72 -20.54
C MET A 54 4.45 -1.47 -19.17
N GLY A 55 4.57 -2.53 -18.34
CA GLY A 55 5.06 -2.41 -16.98
C GLY A 55 4.02 -1.93 -15.99
N HIS A 56 2.76 -1.81 -16.40
CA HIS A 56 1.69 -1.37 -15.50
C HIS A 56 1.25 -2.50 -14.58
N PHE A 57 0.87 -2.13 -13.38
CA PHE A 57 0.27 -3.05 -12.42
C PHE A 57 -0.94 -2.40 -11.76
N SER A 58 -1.85 -3.23 -11.28
CA SER A 58 -3.05 -2.78 -10.59
C SER A 58 -3.33 -3.74 -9.44
N LEU A 59 -3.07 -3.28 -8.22
CA LEU A 59 -3.41 -4.01 -7.01
C LEU A 59 -4.81 -3.60 -6.59
N PRO A 60 -5.71 -4.57 -6.34
CA PRO A 60 -7.07 -4.22 -5.96
C PRO A 60 -7.14 -3.70 -4.54
N ILE A 61 -8.25 -3.01 -4.23
CA ILE A 61 -8.55 -2.62 -2.86
C ILE A 61 -8.73 -3.88 -2.01
N VAL A 62 -8.26 -3.83 -0.77
CA VAL A 62 -8.50 -4.89 0.20
C VAL A 62 -9.27 -4.30 1.38
N ARG A 63 -10.47 -4.82 1.61
CA ARG A 63 -11.33 -4.46 2.74
C ARG A 63 -11.49 -5.67 3.64
N LYS A 64 -11.61 -5.42 4.93
CA LYS A 64 -11.91 -6.46 5.89
C LYS A 64 -12.78 -5.91 7.00
N THR A 65 -13.65 -6.76 7.53
CA THR A 65 -14.36 -6.45 8.75
C THR A 65 -13.53 -6.97 9.91
N ILE A 66 -13.11 -6.07 10.79
CA ILE A 66 -12.22 -6.37 11.90
C ILE A 66 -12.92 -5.93 13.19
N LYS A 67 -12.80 -6.74 14.24
CA LYS A 67 -13.30 -6.36 15.55
C LYS A 67 -12.28 -5.46 16.23
N LEU A 68 -12.66 -4.22 16.49
CA LEU A 68 -11.77 -3.25 17.10
C LEU A 68 -12.31 -2.83 18.47
N SER A 69 -11.42 -2.76 19.44
CA SER A 69 -11.72 -2.22 20.77
C SER A 69 -11.33 -0.75 20.82
N GLY A 70 -12.10 0.05 21.55
CA GLY A 70 -11.75 1.45 21.77
C GLY A 70 -10.45 1.65 22.53
N LEU A 71 -9.91 0.59 23.12
CA LEU A 71 -8.63 0.65 23.84
C LEU A 71 -7.43 0.32 22.97
N VAL A 72 -7.66 -0.16 21.76
CA VAL A 72 -6.57 -0.62 20.88
C VAL A 72 -6.38 0.38 19.75
N HIS A 73 -5.14 0.84 19.59
CA HIS A 73 -4.76 1.67 18.45
C HIS A 73 -4.70 0.80 17.19
N PHE A 74 -5.50 1.16 16.18
CA PHE A 74 -5.49 0.43 14.93
C PHE A 74 -4.29 0.83 14.10
N SER A 75 -3.59 -0.16 13.59
CA SER A 75 -2.50 0.04 12.64
C SER A 75 -2.39 -1.17 11.75
N ILE A 76 -2.19 -0.92 10.46
CA ILE A 76 -1.94 -2.00 9.51
C ILE A 76 -0.60 -1.77 8.83
N SER A 77 0.19 -2.83 8.75
CA SER A 77 1.46 -2.81 8.05
C SER A 77 1.23 -3.20 6.59
N GLN A 78 1.68 -2.36 5.67
CA GLN A 78 1.63 -2.64 4.22
C GLN A 78 3.06 -2.86 3.74
N GLU A 79 3.29 -3.99 3.09
CA GLU A 79 4.59 -4.31 2.54
C GLU A 79 4.41 -4.77 1.10
N ILE A 80 5.03 -4.07 0.15
CA ILE A 80 4.94 -4.41 -1.27
C ILE A 80 6.34 -4.65 -1.80
N ASN A 81 6.56 -5.85 -2.34
CA ASN A 81 7.84 -6.29 -2.86
C ASN A 81 7.71 -6.79 -4.28
N THR A 82 8.82 -6.76 -5.00
CA THR A 82 8.96 -7.46 -6.26
C THR A 82 10.24 -8.28 -6.23
N THR A 83 10.30 -9.31 -7.06
CA THR A 83 11.50 -10.13 -7.20
C THR A 83 12.06 -9.90 -8.60
N HIS A 84 13.33 -9.51 -8.67
CA HIS A 84 14.00 -9.28 -9.94
C HIS A 84 15.38 -9.92 -9.87
N ASN A 85 15.67 -10.79 -10.83
CA ASN A 85 16.95 -11.55 -10.89
C ASN A 85 17.26 -12.27 -9.59
N GLY A 86 16.21 -12.83 -8.95
CA GLY A 86 16.36 -13.58 -7.71
C GLY A 86 16.41 -12.75 -6.44
N ASP A 87 16.46 -11.42 -6.57
CA ASP A 87 16.50 -10.51 -5.42
C ASP A 87 15.11 -9.97 -5.12
N LYS A 88 14.74 -10.02 -3.85
CA LYS A 88 13.49 -9.44 -3.37
C LYS A 88 13.73 -7.97 -3.06
N ILE A 89 12.99 -7.09 -3.72
CA ILE A 89 13.18 -5.64 -3.61
C ILE A 89 11.92 -5.03 -3.04
N LEU A 90 12.08 -4.29 -1.94
CA LEU A 90 10.97 -3.58 -1.31
C LEU A 90 10.68 -2.31 -2.10
N ILE A 91 9.42 -2.13 -2.52
CA ILE A 91 9.02 -0.93 -3.24
C ILE A 91 8.13 -0.01 -2.40
N TRP A 92 7.51 -0.54 -1.34
CA TRP A 92 6.59 0.23 -0.50
C TRP A 92 6.48 -0.42 0.87
N PHE A 93 6.66 0.37 1.91
CA PHE A 93 6.44 -0.08 3.29
C PHE A 93 5.84 1.06 4.08
N MET A 94 4.68 0.80 4.69
CA MET A 94 3.94 1.82 5.42
C MET A 94 3.20 1.20 6.59
N SER A 95 3.03 1.99 7.66
CA SER A 95 2.14 1.67 8.75
C SER A 95 0.95 2.62 8.65
N LYS A 96 -0.21 2.09 8.25
CA LYS A 96 -1.42 2.86 8.01
C LYS A 96 -2.31 2.82 9.25
N SER A 97 -2.66 3.97 9.81
CA SER A 97 -3.57 4.06 10.95
C SER A 97 -4.98 4.49 10.55
N SER A 98 -5.15 4.97 9.33
CA SER A 98 -6.45 5.33 8.77
C SER A 98 -7.22 4.08 8.35
N LYS A 99 -8.56 4.12 8.48
CA LYS A 99 -9.43 3.01 8.09
C LYS A 99 -10.07 3.22 6.72
N ILE A 100 -9.82 4.37 6.09
CA ILE A 100 -10.52 4.77 4.87
C ILE A 100 -9.66 4.57 3.63
N GLU A 101 -10.33 4.51 2.48
CA GLU A 101 -9.70 4.43 1.18
C GLU A 101 -8.87 5.69 0.92
N PHE A 102 -7.68 5.50 0.36
CA PHE A 102 -6.70 6.55 0.08
C PHE A 102 -6.29 7.38 1.30
N GLY A 103 -6.43 6.76 2.49
CA GLY A 103 -5.94 7.37 3.71
C GLY A 103 -4.44 7.25 3.91
N GLU A 104 -3.74 6.47 3.07
CA GLU A 104 -2.30 6.29 3.17
C GLU A 104 -1.55 7.61 2.99
N LEU A 105 -1.92 8.35 1.95
CA LEU A 105 -1.25 9.60 1.59
C LEU A 105 -2.16 10.82 1.76
N GLY A 106 -3.41 10.60 2.14
CA GLY A 106 -4.39 11.68 2.23
C GLY A 106 -4.99 12.04 0.88
N GLY A 107 -4.96 11.14 -0.08
CA GLY A 107 -5.53 11.33 -1.41
C GLY A 107 -5.04 10.25 -2.36
N LYS A 108 -5.63 10.23 -3.56
CA LYS A 108 -5.27 9.26 -4.58
C LYS A 108 -4.05 9.73 -5.37
N PRO A 109 -2.95 8.96 -5.40
CA PRO A 109 -1.78 9.37 -6.16
C PRO A 109 -2.03 9.34 -7.66
N VAL A 110 -1.52 10.35 -8.36
CA VAL A 110 -1.65 10.50 -9.81
C VAL A 110 -0.33 10.13 -10.46
N ASN A 111 -0.38 9.28 -11.47
CA ASN A 111 0.82 8.80 -12.19
C ASN A 111 1.86 8.19 -11.27
N LEU A 112 1.40 7.23 -10.47
CA LEU A 112 2.29 6.48 -9.59
C LEU A 112 3.27 5.66 -10.42
N ARG A 113 4.54 5.74 -10.09
CA ARG A 113 5.58 4.98 -10.76
C ARG A 113 6.65 4.58 -9.76
N CYS A 114 7.12 3.36 -9.88
CA CYS A 114 8.11 2.79 -8.97
C CYS A 114 9.32 2.36 -9.79
N GLU A 115 10.49 2.87 -9.43
CA GLU A 115 11.73 2.63 -10.17
C GLU A 115 12.67 1.81 -9.31
N LEU A 116 13.00 0.59 -9.75
CA LEU A 116 13.78 -0.35 -8.92
C LEU A 116 15.21 0.10 -8.70
N SER A 117 15.77 0.91 -9.60
CA SER A 117 17.13 1.40 -9.43
C SER A 117 17.23 2.62 -8.54
N SER A 118 16.10 3.23 -8.16
CA SER A 118 16.15 4.37 -7.27
C SER A 118 16.34 3.93 -5.82
N ASP A 119 16.88 4.84 -5.00
CA ASP A 119 17.02 4.59 -3.58
C ASP A 119 15.66 4.62 -2.90
N GLU A 120 15.54 3.89 -1.80
CA GLU A 120 14.39 4.00 -0.92
C GLU A 120 14.36 5.38 -0.30
N ILE A 121 13.19 6.03 -0.33
CA ILE A 121 13.00 7.35 0.24
C ILE A 121 12.09 7.20 1.46
N ILE A 122 12.54 7.73 2.60
CA ILE A 122 11.72 7.79 3.81
C ILE A 122 11.00 9.13 3.79
N THR A 123 9.68 9.09 3.73
CA THR A 123 8.84 10.28 3.63
C THR A 123 8.03 10.45 4.90
N ARG A 124 8.00 11.68 5.44
CA ARG A 124 7.23 12.02 6.64
C ARG A 124 6.28 13.19 6.39
N ASP A 125 6.07 13.53 5.11
CA ASP A 125 5.27 14.69 4.72
C ASP A 125 3.77 14.40 4.62
N TYR A 126 3.39 13.14 4.79
CA TYR A 126 2.00 12.70 4.66
C TYR A 126 1.48 12.17 5.99
N ASN A 127 0.23 11.73 6.01
CA ASN A 127 -0.42 11.27 7.23
C ASN A 127 0.35 10.15 7.95
N ASN A 128 1.02 9.30 7.18
CA ASN A 128 1.77 8.19 7.72
C ASN A 128 3.19 8.22 7.14
N PRO A 129 4.22 8.13 7.98
CA PRO A 129 5.57 7.99 7.45
C PRO A 129 5.72 6.65 6.75
N PHE A 130 6.50 6.63 5.67
CA PHE A 130 6.70 5.38 4.94
C PHE A 130 7.99 5.41 4.13
N MET A 131 8.42 4.23 3.72
CA MET A 131 9.55 4.05 2.80
C MET A 131 9.03 3.62 1.44
N SER A 132 9.59 4.18 0.37
CA SER A 132 9.09 3.91 -0.97
C SER A 132 10.17 4.13 -2.02
N ARG A 133 10.09 3.35 -3.10
CA ARG A 133 10.82 3.61 -4.35
C ARG A 133 9.90 4.22 -5.39
N CYS A 134 8.72 4.68 -4.96
CA CYS A 134 7.68 5.19 -5.85
C CYS A 134 7.58 6.70 -5.76
N LYS A 135 7.12 7.29 -6.85
CA LYS A 135 6.85 8.72 -6.97
C LYS A 135 5.50 8.91 -7.63
N TRP A 136 4.93 10.09 -7.44
CA TRP A 136 3.66 10.48 -8.06
C TRP A 136 3.69 11.98 -8.31
N ASP A 137 2.82 12.45 -9.21
CA ASP A 137 2.83 13.85 -9.61
C ASP A 137 2.03 14.73 -8.64
N SER A 138 0.91 14.19 -8.14
CA SER A 138 0.02 14.92 -7.25
C SER A 138 -0.90 13.95 -6.54
N LEU A 139 -1.70 14.47 -5.61
CA LEU A 139 -2.73 13.69 -4.93
C LEU A 139 -4.09 14.27 -5.30
N GLU A 140 -4.98 13.43 -5.82
CA GLU A 140 -6.37 13.83 -6.01
C GLU A 140 -7.08 13.81 -4.66
N PRO A 141 -7.85 14.86 -4.33
CA PRO A 141 -8.65 14.84 -3.12
C PRO A 141 -9.60 13.64 -3.12
N TRP A 142 -9.75 13.00 -1.99
CA TRP A 142 -10.60 11.83 -1.84
C TRP A 142 -11.43 11.98 -0.60
N SER A 143 -12.72 11.65 -0.71
CA SER A 143 -13.62 11.68 0.43
C SER A 143 -14.32 10.33 0.56
N ASP A 144 -14.38 9.83 1.79
CA ASP A 144 -15.10 8.59 2.11
C ASP A 144 -16.46 8.91 2.72
N SER A 145 -16.98 10.08 2.44
CA SER A 145 -18.17 10.60 3.12
C SER A 145 -19.48 10.00 2.63
N GLU A 146 -19.49 9.28 1.56
CA GLU A 146 -20.74 8.77 0.99
C GLU A 146 -21.10 7.41 1.51
#